data_e196b01283f9c8deeec16e75584dd189
#
_entry.id   e196b01283f9c8deeec16e75584dd189
#
_cell.length_a   1.000
_cell.length_b   1.000
_cell.length_c   1.000
_cell.angle_alpha   90.00
_cell.angle_beta   90.00
_cell.angle_gamma   90.00
#
_symmetry.space_group_name_H-M   'P 1'
#
loop_
_entity.id
_entity.type
_entity.pdbx_description
1 polymer ?
#
loop_
_entity_poly.entity_id
_entity_poly.type
_entity_poly.pdbx_seq_one_letter_code
_entity_poly.pdbx_strand_id
1 'polypeptide(L)'
;MYFETTTCVSHNHLHCIARLADQYEMSIRSFIVHMIIYAAKKEKAPTMAFKSISYRDRKKDNPWKRVHLYLQYGEYEYLLDVKKVWKMSVAKVIEFCMENVLDEFLAFLNEIDQEVKRGNTDNYLRYEINRSYMFDFCIDEGVHCCRFYWGLPKKYTNQAQ
;
A
#
# COMPACT_ATOMS: atom_id res chain seq x y z
N MET A 1 -3.49 0.66 -20.31
CA MET A 1 -3.85 -0.73 -19.99
C MET A 1 -4.27 -0.80 -18.53
N TYR A 2 -5.44 -1.39 -18.24
CA TYR A 2 -5.96 -1.54 -16.88
C TYR A 2 -6.01 -3.02 -16.53
N PHE A 3 -5.75 -3.31 -15.27
CA PHE A 3 -5.86 -4.66 -14.69
C PHE A 3 -6.99 -4.67 -13.67
N GLU A 4 -7.89 -5.62 -13.81
CA GLU A 4 -8.90 -5.84 -12.81
C GLU A 4 -8.36 -6.77 -11.71
N THR A 5 -8.45 -6.32 -10.47
CA THR A 5 -8.21 -7.16 -9.30
C THR A 5 -9.43 -7.12 -8.38
N THR A 6 -9.69 -8.23 -7.74
CA THR A 6 -10.81 -8.36 -6.81
C THR A 6 -10.28 -8.47 -5.39
N THR A 7 -10.80 -7.65 -4.50
CA THR A 7 -10.46 -7.68 -3.08
C THR A 7 -11.73 -7.65 -2.23
N CYS A 8 -11.60 -7.92 -0.95
CA CYS A 8 -12.71 -7.89 0.01
C CYS A 8 -12.45 -6.83 1.06
N VAL A 9 -13.42 -5.94 1.24
CA VAL A 9 -13.36 -4.85 2.22
C VAL A 9 -14.57 -4.97 3.16
N SER A 10 -14.38 -4.69 4.45
CA SER A 10 -15.52 -4.68 5.38
C SER A 10 -16.50 -3.57 5.01
N HIS A 11 -17.79 -3.78 5.29
CA HIS A 11 -18.79 -2.76 5.00
C HIS A 11 -18.49 -1.42 5.67
N ASN A 12 -18.03 -1.45 6.92
CA ASN A 12 -17.67 -0.24 7.67
C ASN A 12 -16.50 0.51 7.01
N HIS A 13 -15.43 -0.21 6.65
CA HIS A 13 -14.31 0.40 5.96
C HIS A 13 -14.68 0.90 4.58
N LEU A 14 -15.48 0.14 3.82
CA LEU A 14 -15.92 0.57 2.49
C LEU A 14 -16.78 1.84 2.55
N HIS A 15 -17.69 1.93 3.51
CA HIS A 15 -18.50 3.13 3.72
C HIS A 15 -17.62 4.33 4.09
N CYS A 16 -16.67 4.13 5.00
CA CYS A 16 -15.71 5.16 5.39
C CYS A 16 -14.86 5.63 4.19
N ILE A 17 -14.29 4.69 3.43
CA ILE A 17 -13.51 4.98 2.23
C ILE A 17 -14.35 5.75 1.21
N ALA A 18 -15.59 5.33 0.93
CA ALA A 18 -16.45 6.00 -0.04
C ALA A 18 -16.73 7.45 0.36
N ARG A 19 -17.06 7.71 1.63
CA ARG A 19 -17.31 9.06 2.15
C ARG A 19 -16.06 9.94 2.06
N LEU A 20 -14.89 9.40 2.45
CA LEU A 20 -13.64 10.15 2.40
C LEU A 20 -13.18 10.40 0.97
N ALA A 21 -13.31 9.41 0.09
CA ALA A 21 -12.99 9.58 -1.33
C ALA A 21 -13.83 10.70 -1.96
N ASP A 22 -15.13 10.75 -1.66
CA ASP A 22 -16.02 11.84 -2.10
C ASP A 22 -15.57 13.20 -1.54
N GLN A 23 -15.25 13.26 -0.25
CA GLN A 23 -14.76 14.48 0.41
C GLN A 23 -13.49 15.06 -0.25
N TYR A 24 -12.58 14.20 -0.73
CA TYR A 24 -11.34 14.60 -1.40
C TYR A 24 -11.42 14.55 -2.93
N GLU A 25 -12.63 14.49 -3.48
CA GLU A 25 -12.87 14.44 -4.94
C GLU A 25 -12.10 13.33 -5.67
N MET A 26 -11.95 12.20 -5.00
CA MET A 26 -11.21 11.03 -5.50
C MET A 26 -12.16 9.86 -5.79
N SER A 27 -11.77 8.98 -6.72
CA SER A 27 -12.44 7.68 -6.83
C SER A 27 -12.05 6.78 -5.64
N ILE A 28 -12.92 5.84 -5.26
CA ILE A 28 -12.64 4.82 -4.22
C ILE A 28 -11.33 4.09 -4.52
N ARG A 29 -11.10 3.73 -5.79
CA ARG A 29 -9.86 3.12 -6.25
C ARG A 29 -8.66 4.02 -5.94
N SER A 30 -8.72 5.27 -6.36
CA SER A 30 -7.63 6.23 -6.19
C SER A 30 -7.32 6.43 -4.72
N PHE A 31 -8.33 6.59 -3.87
CA PHE A 31 -8.15 6.72 -2.42
C PHE A 31 -7.43 5.51 -1.81
N ILE A 32 -7.88 4.29 -2.12
CA ILE A 32 -7.25 3.05 -1.62
C ILE A 32 -5.78 2.98 -2.06
N VAL A 33 -5.52 3.20 -3.34
CA VAL A 33 -4.16 3.09 -3.90
C VAL A 33 -3.23 4.12 -3.26
N HIS A 34 -3.65 5.38 -3.15
CA HIS A 34 -2.85 6.44 -2.56
C HIS A 34 -2.57 6.20 -1.08
N MET A 35 -3.56 5.72 -0.32
CA MET A 35 -3.38 5.36 1.09
C MET A 35 -2.34 4.24 1.25
N ILE A 36 -2.39 3.20 0.42
CA ILE A 36 -1.43 2.09 0.47
C ILE A 36 -0.02 2.58 0.11
N ILE A 37 0.11 3.44 -0.91
CA ILE A 37 1.39 4.00 -1.30
C ILE A 37 1.97 4.90 -0.21
N TYR A 38 1.14 5.74 0.40
CA TYR A 38 1.55 6.55 1.54
C TYR A 38 2.09 5.66 2.67
N ALA A 39 1.33 4.62 3.05
CA ALA A 39 1.73 3.68 4.07
C ALA A 39 3.05 2.96 3.76
N ALA A 40 3.24 2.56 2.51
CA ALA A 40 4.47 1.90 2.07
C ALA A 40 5.67 2.86 2.06
N LYS A 41 5.51 4.09 1.58
CA LYS A 41 6.56 5.11 1.59
C LYS A 41 6.98 5.51 3.01
N LYS A 42 6.06 5.48 3.96
CA LYS A 42 6.32 5.77 5.39
C LYS A 42 6.73 4.53 6.19
N GLU A 43 6.88 3.38 5.52
CA GLU A 43 7.29 2.11 6.16
C GLU A 43 6.41 1.73 7.37
N LYS A 44 5.10 1.93 7.25
CA LYS A 44 4.16 1.73 8.35
C LYS A 44 3.99 0.28 8.78
N ALA A 45 4.27 -0.67 7.90
CA ALA A 45 4.27 -2.09 8.23
C ALA A 45 5.69 -2.66 8.20
N PRO A 46 6.04 -3.55 9.14
CA PRO A 46 7.34 -4.20 9.15
C PRO A 46 7.50 -5.13 7.94
N THR A 47 8.70 -5.17 7.37
CA THR A 47 9.05 -6.15 6.34
C THR A 47 9.08 -7.54 6.96
N MET A 48 8.21 -8.43 6.50
CA MET A 48 8.07 -9.80 7.00
C MET A 48 8.72 -10.81 6.07
N ALA A 49 10.03 -10.97 6.19
CA ALA A 49 10.75 -11.99 5.42
C ALA A 49 10.36 -13.42 5.87
N PHE A 50 10.29 -14.35 4.92
CA PHE A 50 10.03 -15.80 5.13
C PHE A 50 8.72 -16.17 5.85
N LYS A 51 7.81 -15.24 6.07
CA LYS A 51 6.47 -15.58 6.56
C LYS A 51 5.53 -15.88 5.39
N SER A 52 4.55 -16.73 5.65
CA SER A 52 3.41 -16.93 4.75
C SER A 52 2.59 -15.66 4.66
N ILE A 53 1.86 -15.49 3.55
CA ILE A 53 0.95 -14.37 3.39
C ILE A 53 -0.16 -14.47 4.43
N SER A 54 -0.34 -13.44 5.24
CA SER A 54 -1.46 -13.34 6.15
C SER A 54 -2.69 -12.82 5.42
N TYR A 55 -3.83 -13.39 5.74
CA TYR A 55 -5.13 -13.00 5.19
C TYR A 55 -5.94 -12.29 6.26
N ARG A 56 -6.90 -11.48 5.81
CA ARG A 56 -7.86 -10.85 6.70
C ARG A 56 -8.72 -11.91 7.39
N ASP A 57 -8.95 -11.71 8.70
CA ASP A 57 -9.87 -12.58 9.46
C ASP A 57 -11.31 -12.35 9.03
N ARG A 58 -12.01 -13.43 8.76
CA ARG A 58 -13.44 -13.42 8.42
C ARG A 58 -14.28 -13.55 9.69
N LYS A 59 -14.41 -12.46 10.44
CA LYS A 59 -15.30 -12.44 11.61
C LYS A 59 -16.75 -12.42 11.15
N LYS A 60 -17.62 -13.23 11.78
CA LYS A 60 -19.05 -13.30 11.47
C LYS A 60 -19.76 -11.96 11.65
N ASP A 61 -19.30 -11.17 12.61
CA ASP A 61 -19.90 -9.88 13.00
C ASP A 61 -19.42 -8.69 12.15
N ASN A 62 -18.52 -8.91 11.23
CA ASN A 62 -18.02 -7.86 10.33
C ASN A 62 -18.21 -8.29 8.87
N PRO A 63 -19.41 -8.09 8.31
CA PRO A 63 -19.69 -8.44 6.93
C PRO A 63 -18.77 -7.69 5.98
N TRP A 64 -18.41 -8.34 4.89
CA TRP A 64 -17.51 -7.82 3.88
C TRP A 64 -18.15 -7.84 2.49
N LYS A 65 -17.70 -6.92 1.65
CA LYS A 65 -18.13 -6.80 0.26
C LYS A 65 -16.93 -7.05 -0.66
N ARG A 66 -17.19 -7.75 -1.74
CA ARG A 66 -16.24 -7.87 -2.85
C ARG A 66 -16.20 -6.56 -3.63
N VAL A 67 -15.01 -6.04 -3.83
CA VAL A 67 -14.76 -4.80 -4.56
C VAL A 67 -13.84 -5.11 -5.75
N HIS A 68 -14.23 -4.64 -6.92
CA HIS A 68 -13.42 -4.70 -8.13
C HIS A 68 -12.62 -3.41 -8.27
N LEU A 69 -11.31 -3.53 -8.35
CA LEU A 69 -10.40 -2.41 -8.54
C LEU A 69 -9.79 -2.50 -9.93
N TYR A 70 -10.05 -1.52 -10.76
CA TYR A 70 -9.45 -1.38 -12.09
C TYR A 70 -8.20 -0.53 -11.98
N LEU A 71 -7.06 -1.17 -11.87
CA LEU A 71 -5.76 -0.55 -11.59
C LEU A 71 -5.01 -0.27 -12.88
N GLN A 72 -4.27 0.83 -12.92
CA GLN A 72 -3.25 1.04 -13.94
C GLN A 72 -2.10 0.06 -13.73
N TYR A 73 -1.31 -0.19 -14.78
CA TYR A 73 -0.20 -1.15 -14.73
C TYR A 73 0.73 -0.89 -13.52
N GLY A 74 1.18 0.34 -13.34
CA GLY A 74 2.07 0.70 -12.23
C GLY A 74 1.44 0.53 -10.85
N GLU A 75 0.16 0.84 -10.70
CA GLU A 75 -0.59 0.65 -9.46
C GLU A 75 -0.71 -0.84 -9.11
N TYR A 76 -1.01 -1.67 -10.11
CA TYR A 76 -1.11 -3.11 -9.95
C TYR A 76 0.21 -3.75 -9.51
N GLU A 77 1.30 -3.42 -10.21
CA GLU A 77 2.65 -3.86 -9.85
C GLU A 77 3.02 -3.45 -8.42
N TYR A 78 2.74 -2.19 -8.05
CA TYR A 78 3.01 -1.69 -6.72
C TYR A 78 2.26 -2.45 -5.62
N LEU A 79 0.98 -2.75 -5.83
CA LEU A 79 0.19 -3.55 -4.89
C LEU A 79 0.73 -4.98 -4.76
N LEU A 80 1.21 -5.58 -5.84
CA LEU A 80 1.86 -6.89 -5.80
C LEU A 80 3.15 -6.85 -4.97
N ASP A 81 3.94 -5.78 -5.11
CA ASP A 81 5.16 -5.61 -4.35
C ASP A 81 4.87 -5.41 -2.86
N VAL A 82 3.90 -4.56 -2.50
CA VAL A 82 3.45 -4.40 -1.11
C VAL A 82 2.99 -5.73 -0.51
N LYS A 83 2.19 -6.50 -1.25
CA LYS A 83 1.76 -7.84 -0.83
C LYS A 83 2.94 -8.77 -0.53
N LYS A 84 3.99 -8.73 -1.38
CA LYS A 84 5.19 -9.57 -1.21
C LYS A 84 6.03 -9.14 -0.01
N VAL A 85 6.23 -7.84 0.16
CA VAL A 85 7.10 -7.27 1.21
C VAL A 85 6.43 -7.36 2.59
N TRP A 86 5.17 -7.00 2.68
CA TRP A 86 4.43 -7.03 3.96
C TRP A 86 3.86 -8.40 4.30
N LYS A 87 3.90 -9.34 3.37
CA LYS A 87 3.29 -10.67 3.53
C LYS A 87 1.82 -10.59 3.95
N MET A 88 1.09 -9.70 3.34
CA MET A 88 -0.34 -9.49 3.55
C MET A 88 -1.09 -9.61 2.23
N SER A 89 -2.30 -10.20 2.26
CA SER A 89 -3.22 -10.10 1.11
C SER A 89 -3.65 -8.64 0.91
N VAL A 90 -4.07 -8.26 -0.29
CA VAL A 90 -4.55 -6.88 -0.57
C VAL A 90 -5.69 -6.48 0.38
N ALA A 91 -6.60 -7.41 0.67
CA ALA A 91 -7.67 -7.17 1.65
C ALA A 91 -7.13 -6.87 3.06
N LYS A 92 -6.07 -7.57 3.48
CA LYS A 92 -5.42 -7.33 4.78
C LYS A 92 -4.61 -6.04 4.79
N VAL A 93 -3.97 -5.68 3.67
CA VAL A 93 -3.29 -4.38 3.52
C VAL A 93 -4.28 -3.22 3.67
N ILE A 94 -5.44 -3.30 3.01
CA ILE A 94 -6.48 -2.27 3.13
C ILE A 94 -6.96 -2.17 4.59
N GLU A 95 -7.28 -3.29 5.24
CA GLU A 95 -7.68 -3.32 6.65
C GLU A 95 -6.62 -2.67 7.54
N PHE A 96 -5.36 -3.08 7.40
CA PHE A 96 -4.23 -2.51 8.13
C PHE A 96 -4.10 -1.00 7.95
N CYS A 97 -4.20 -0.52 6.71
CA CYS A 97 -4.12 0.92 6.43
C CYS A 97 -5.29 1.69 7.05
N MET A 98 -6.50 1.15 6.99
CA MET A 98 -7.68 1.77 7.60
C MET A 98 -7.59 1.86 9.13
N GLU A 99 -6.96 0.89 9.78
CA GLU A 99 -6.84 0.83 11.24
C GLU A 99 -5.63 1.59 11.80
N ASN A 100 -4.54 1.71 11.02
CA ASN A 100 -3.27 2.19 11.56
C ASN A 100 -2.68 3.40 10.82
N VAL A 101 -3.19 3.74 9.64
CA VAL A 101 -2.55 4.75 8.78
C VAL A 101 -3.53 5.86 8.38
N LEU A 102 -4.83 5.62 8.47
CA LEU A 102 -5.86 6.50 7.94
C LEU A 102 -5.71 7.94 8.44
N ASP A 103 -5.58 8.15 9.73
CA ASP A 103 -5.53 9.50 10.33
C ASP A 103 -4.31 10.30 9.83
N GLU A 104 -3.15 9.66 9.75
CA GLU A 104 -1.95 10.29 9.22
C GLU A 104 -2.05 10.57 7.71
N PHE A 105 -2.68 9.66 6.97
CA PHE A 105 -2.93 9.86 5.55
C PHE A 105 -3.89 11.03 5.29
N LEU A 106 -4.93 11.18 6.10
CA LEU A 106 -5.85 12.32 6.00
C LEU A 106 -5.14 13.64 6.33
N ALA A 107 -4.28 13.67 7.36
CA ALA A 107 -3.47 14.84 7.67
C ALA A 107 -2.58 15.21 6.47
N PHE A 108 -1.93 14.25 5.86
CA PHE A 108 -1.12 14.43 4.65
C PHE A 108 -1.94 14.96 3.46
N LEU A 109 -3.14 14.45 3.22
CA LEU A 109 -4.03 14.97 2.15
C LEU A 109 -4.43 16.43 2.41
N ASN A 110 -4.71 16.79 3.66
CA ASN A 110 -5.05 18.16 4.03
C ASN A 110 -3.85 19.12 3.83
N GLU A 111 -2.63 18.68 4.11
CA GLU A 111 -1.42 19.45 3.83
C GLU A 111 -1.26 19.72 2.33
N ILE A 112 -1.44 18.68 1.49
CA ILE A 112 -1.37 18.83 0.03
C ILE A 112 -2.44 19.78 -0.49
N ASP A 113 -3.69 19.65 -0.03
CA ASP A 113 -4.77 20.53 -0.45
C ASP A 113 -4.46 22.00 -0.13
N GLN A 114 -3.86 22.26 1.05
CA GLN A 114 -3.43 23.61 1.40
C GLN A 114 -2.27 24.11 0.51
N GLU A 115 -1.31 23.26 0.16
CA GLU A 115 -0.20 23.61 -0.71
C GLU A 115 -0.65 23.88 -2.15
N VAL A 116 -1.56 23.07 -2.67
CA VAL A 116 -2.18 23.29 -3.99
C VAL A 116 -2.94 24.61 -4.03
N LYS A 117 -3.69 24.94 -2.98
CA LYS A 117 -4.39 26.25 -2.85
C LYS A 117 -3.43 27.41 -2.77
N ARG A 118 -2.19 27.21 -2.32
CA ARG A 118 -1.11 28.23 -2.31
C ARG A 118 -0.38 28.34 -3.65
N GLY A 119 -0.79 27.58 -4.69
CA GLY A 119 -0.18 27.60 -6.03
C GLY A 119 1.07 26.72 -6.18
N ASN A 120 1.37 25.89 -5.21
CA ASN A 120 2.46 24.93 -5.27
C ASN A 120 1.92 23.65 -5.93
N THR A 121 2.13 23.52 -7.25
CA THR A 121 1.56 22.43 -8.07
C THR A 121 2.48 21.23 -8.20
N ASP A 122 3.47 21.06 -7.33
CA ASP A 122 4.29 19.86 -7.34
C ASP A 122 3.41 18.63 -7.04
N ASN A 123 3.39 17.70 -7.99
CA ASN A 123 2.56 16.51 -7.97
C ASN A 123 3.02 15.51 -6.89
N TYR A 124 2.73 15.76 -5.62
CA TYR A 124 3.05 14.89 -4.48
C TYR A 124 2.45 13.48 -4.59
N LEU A 125 1.40 13.33 -5.41
CA LEU A 125 0.75 12.05 -5.69
C LEU A 125 1.32 11.33 -6.91
N ARG A 126 2.38 11.87 -7.54
CA ARG A 126 3.02 11.24 -8.67
C ARG A 126 3.82 10.03 -8.21
N TYR A 127 3.45 8.87 -8.71
CA TYR A 127 4.18 7.63 -8.49
C TYR A 127 5.52 7.67 -9.22
N GLU A 128 6.59 7.86 -8.53
CA GLU A 128 7.86 7.32 -8.98
C GLU A 128 7.97 5.90 -8.44
N ILE A 129 7.78 4.94 -9.30
CA ILE A 129 8.11 3.54 -9.00
C ILE A 129 9.63 3.43 -9.02
N ASN A 130 10.25 3.79 -7.92
CA ASN A 130 11.66 3.50 -7.72
C ASN A 130 11.78 2.02 -7.36
N ARG A 131 11.97 1.19 -8.38
CA ARG A 131 12.31 -0.22 -8.20
C ARG A 131 13.76 -0.29 -7.76
N SER A 132 13.98 -0.48 -6.48
CA SER A 132 15.30 -0.82 -5.95
C SER A 132 15.37 -2.32 -5.70
N TYR A 133 16.51 -2.91 -6.08
CA TYR A 133 16.81 -4.31 -5.80
C TYR A 133 17.67 -4.36 -4.55
N MET A 134 17.29 -5.19 -3.59
CA MET A 134 18.16 -5.52 -2.47
C MET A 134 18.40 -7.03 -2.46
N PHE A 135 19.68 -7.40 -2.41
CA PHE A 135 20.10 -8.76 -2.15
C PHE A 135 20.44 -8.88 -0.67
N ASP A 136 19.74 -9.74 0.03
CA ASP A 136 20.12 -10.10 1.39
C ASP A 136 20.57 -11.57 1.39
N PHE A 137 21.83 -11.79 1.80
CA PHE A 137 22.40 -13.11 1.98
C PHE A 137 22.32 -13.48 3.44
N CYS A 138 21.48 -14.46 3.78
CA CYS A 138 21.49 -15.07 5.08
C CYS A 138 22.13 -16.45 5.00
N ILE A 139 23.18 -16.68 5.79
CA ILE A 139 23.77 -18.00 5.99
C ILE A 139 23.39 -18.42 7.39
N ASP A 140 22.39 -19.29 7.50
CA ASP A 140 21.99 -19.88 8.76
C ASP A 140 21.98 -21.39 8.61
N GLU A 141 22.63 -22.10 9.52
CA GLU A 141 22.70 -23.58 9.60
C GLU A 141 23.09 -24.29 8.27
N GLY A 142 23.95 -23.64 7.45
CA GLY A 142 24.41 -24.22 6.18
C GLY A 142 23.42 -24.08 5.03
N VAL A 143 22.34 -23.35 5.20
CA VAL A 143 21.37 -23.02 4.14
C VAL A 143 21.67 -21.62 3.61
N HIS A 144 21.96 -21.53 2.31
CA HIS A 144 22.12 -20.24 1.62
C HIS A 144 20.77 -19.74 1.13
N CYS A 145 20.26 -18.68 1.73
CA CYS A 145 19.02 -18.04 1.30
C CYS A 145 19.32 -16.70 0.65
N CYS A 146 18.88 -16.51 -0.60
CA CYS A 146 18.84 -15.22 -1.26
C CYS A 146 17.45 -14.62 -1.18
N ARG A 147 17.32 -13.40 -0.68
CA ARG A 147 16.08 -12.63 -0.67
C ARG A 147 16.11 -11.57 -1.76
N PHE A 148 15.06 -11.54 -2.55
CA PHE A 148 14.83 -10.46 -3.49
C PHE A 148 13.71 -9.58 -2.95
N TYR A 149 14.00 -8.29 -2.76
CA TYR A 149 13.02 -7.28 -2.46
C TYR A 149 12.84 -6.37 -3.67
N TRP A 150 11.59 -6.09 -3.98
CA TRP A 150 11.22 -5.26 -5.11
C TRP A 150 10.45 -4.06 -4.60
N GLY A 151 10.85 -2.84 -5.02
CA GLY A 151 10.11 -1.63 -4.64
C GLY A 151 10.42 -1.07 -3.25
N LEU A 152 11.59 -1.38 -2.68
CA LEU A 152 12.00 -0.85 -1.38
C LEU A 152 12.39 0.63 -1.42
N PRO A 153 12.25 1.33 -0.27
CA PRO A 153 12.66 2.72 -0.13
C PRO A 153 14.14 2.98 -0.43
N LYS A 154 14.46 4.18 -0.93
CA LYS A 154 15.80 4.61 -1.35
C LYS A 154 16.91 4.41 -0.30
N LYS A 155 16.60 4.41 0.98
CA LYS A 155 17.60 4.28 2.06
C LYS A 155 18.37 2.95 2.05
N TYR A 156 17.82 1.92 1.38
CA TYR A 156 18.48 0.62 1.28
C TYR A 156 19.45 0.50 0.09
N THR A 157 19.43 1.48 -0.84
CA THR A 157 20.32 1.45 -2.01
C THR A 157 21.74 1.93 -1.71
N ASN A 158 21.97 2.59 -0.56
CA ASN A 158 23.29 3.15 -0.19
C ASN A 158 24.16 2.20 0.66
N GLN A 159 23.69 0.99 0.98
CA GLN A 159 24.46 0.02 1.77
C GLN A 159 25.24 -1.02 0.94
N ALA A 160 25.17 -0.92 -0.40
CA ALA A 160 25.81 -1.84 -1.33
C ALA A 160 27.05 -1.22 -2.04
N GLN A 161 27.80 -0.32 -1.35
CA GLN A 161 29.12 0.15 -1.79
C GLN A 161 30.20 -0.28 -0.81
#